data_5387bd07ac06f3a4f3ffc9052750dfaf
#
_entry.id   5387bd07ac06f3a4f3ffc9052750dfaf
#
_cell.length_a   1.000
_cell.length_b   1.000
_cell.length_c   1.000
_cell.angle_alpha   90.00
_cell.angle_beta   90.00
_cell.angle_gamma   90.00
#
_symmetry.space_group_name_H-M   'P 1'
#
loop_
_entity.id
_entity.type
_entity.pdbx_description
1 polymer ?
#
loop_
_entity_poly.entity_id
_entity_poly.type
_entity_poly.pdbx_seq_one_letter_code
_entity_poly.pdbx_strand_id
1 'polypeptide(L)'
;MKKIPPFYRICRFFDRCTREIGIRNFASRKAPTSTSIFLISSLFLCQATSASKADFPYKECFENSAEEVGLDSNFLAAVASVESSFNPLAESTSGALGLMQIKWPQTALELGITERSELFEPCTNIRAGAQYLANLSARFNSKLLSLAAYHEGPTKIGRENSIPKQSVIYIEKVLREEFLIQASNELKKRGTCDLLDLQSLTQKTHHPIAKLKVASDWFRQSHIFCSTPKLLDLRNQLPEIMGTADAKGELLQLINNALQKKSETKNKAGVLPPALPSS
;
A
#
# COMPACT_ATOMS: atom_id res chain seq x y z
N MET A 1 1.12 39.34 -21.92
CA MET A 1 1.02 38.00 -21.27
C MET A 1 0.78 36.97 -22.39
N LYS A 2 1.83 36.26 -22.83
CA LYS A 2 1.75 35.30 -23.94
C LYS A 2 1.48 33.90 -23.33
N LYS A 3 0.38 33.28 -23.78
CA LYS A 3 0.02 31.89 -23.44
C LYS A 3 1.03 30.93 -24.09
N ILE A 4 1.68 30.08 -23.31
CA ILE A 4 2.58 29.01 -23.73
C ILE A 4 1.71 27.77 -24.05
N PRO A 5 1.85 27.14 -25.23
CA PRO A 5 1.05 25.98 -25.61
C PRO A 5 1.50 24.69 -24.88
N PRO A 6 0.63 23.66 -24.77
CA PRO A 6 0.80 22.50 -23.87
C PRO A 6 1.83 21.45 -24.36
N PHE A 7 2.62 21.70 -25.38
CA PHE A 7 3.55 20.72 -25.97
C PHE A 7 4.91 20.58 -25.26
N TYR A 8 5.19 21.39 -24.23
CA TYR A 8 6.52 21.38 -23.58
C TYR A 8 6.68 20.38 -22.40
N ARG A 9 5.64 19.59 -22.08
CA ARG A 9 5.70 18.64 -20.98
C ARG A 9 6.20 17.23 -21.32
N ILE A 10 6.35 16.91 -22.60
CA ILE A 10 6.76 15.57 -23.05
C ILE A 10 8.29 15.42 -23.16
N CYS A 11 9.05 16.49 -23.28
CA CYS A 11 10.50 16.42 -23.47
C CYS A 11 11.34 16.24 -22.20
N ARG A 12 10.78 16.41 -20.98
CA ARG A 12 11.57 16.22 -19.73
C ARG A 12 11.73 14.77 -19.29
N PHE A 13 10.99 13.84 -19.88
CA PHE A 13 11.10 12.41 -19.54
C PHE A 13 12.19 11.69 -20.33
N PHE A 14 12.62 12.25 -21.47
CA PHE A 14 13.66 11.63 -22.33
C PHE A 14 15.09 11.96 -21.90
N ASP A 15 15.32 13.08 -21.23
CA ASP A 15 16.67 13.51 -20.82
C ASP A 15 17.24 12.76 -19.61
N ARG A 16 16.42 12.03 -18.87
CA ARG A 16 16.88 11.26 -17.71
C ARG A 16 17.35 9.85 -18.07
N CYS A 17 16.94 9.32 -19.22
CA CYS A 17 17.31 7.98 -19.67
C CYS A 17 18.65 7.91 -20.40
N THR A 18 19.16 9.04 -20.93
CA THR A 18 20.41 9.07 -21.72
C THR A 18 21.66 9.37 -20.90
N ARG A 19 21.52 9.73 -19.61
CA ARG A 19 22.67 10.05 -18.74
C ARG A 19 23.29 8.86 -18.02
N GLU A 20 22.63 7.71 -17.99
CA GLU A 20 23.16 6.50 -17.33
C GLU A 20 23.86 5.52 -18.27
N ILE A 21 23.80 5.73 -19.58
CA ILE A 21 24.55 4.91 -20.55
C ILE A 21 25.65 5.77 -21.11
N GLY A 22 26.84 5.66 -20.54
CA GLY A 22 28.05 6.35 -20.99
C GLY A 22 28.49 5.91 -22.37
N ILE A 23 27.90 6.46 -23.41
CA ILE A 23 28.40 6.29 -24.80
C ILE A 23 29.24 7.51 -25.15
N ARG A 24 30.56 7.35 -24.97
CA ARG A 24 31.56 8.28 -25.52
C ARG A 24 31.63 8.14 -27.03
N ASN A 25 31.52 9.25 -27.68
CA ASN A 25 31.88 9.60 -29.07
C ASN A 25 32.54 8.48 -29.90
N PHE A 26 31.86 8.09 -30.97
CA PHE A 26 32.51 7.44 -32.09
C PHE A 26 32.35 8.32 -33.34
N ALA A 27 33.43 9.05 -33.61
CA ALA A 27 33.56 9.82 -34.83
C ALA A 27 34.19 8.96 -35.94
N SER A 28 33.51 8.94 -37.07
CA SER A 28 34.07 8.78 -38.42
C SER A 28 34.95 7.58 -38.75
N ARG A 29 34.38 6.59 -39.46
CA ARG A 29 35.07 5.85 -40.53
C ARG A 29 34.08 5.43 -41.61
N LYS A 30 34.59 5.53 -42.88
CA LYS A 30 33.96 5.36 -44.20
C LYS A 30 33.25 3.99 -44.33
N ALA A 31 32.13 4.00 -45.05
CA ALA A 31 31.41 2.81 -45.49
C ALA A 31 32.18 1.93 -46.47
N PRO A 32 31.96 0.63 -46.44
CA PRO A 32 31.96 -0.22 -47.63
C PRO A 32 30.54 -0.73 -47.93
N THR A 33 30.27 -0.76 -49.22
CA THR A 33 29.09 -1.28 -49.89
C THR A 33 28.96 -2.81 -49.69
N SER A 34 27.73 -3.26 -49.58
CA SER A 34 27.13 -4.50 -50.09
C SER A 34 26.31 -5.27 -49.03
N THR A 35 25.00 -5.24 -49.23
CA THR A 35 24.00 -6.31 -49.08
C THR A 35 24.14 -7.31 -47.96
N SER A 36 23.36 -7.14 -46.89
CA SER A 36 22.47 -8.19 -46.34
C SER A 36 21.62 -7.53 -45.25
N ILE A 37 20.34 -7.36 -45.55
CA ILE A 37 19.32 -6.91 -44.61
C ILE A 37 19.01 -8.09 -43.66
N PHE A 38 19.59 -8.08 -42.46
CA PHE A 38 19.03 -8.81 -41.34
C PHE A 38 18.31 -7.82 -40.45
N LEU A 39 16.99 -7.77 -40.61
CA LEU A 39 16.05 -7.16 -39.69
C LEU A 39 16.12 -7.86 -38.32
N ILE A 40 17.03 -7.45 -37.47
CA ILE A 40 16.91 -7.74 -36.02
C ILE A 40 16.02 -6.67 -35.44
N SER A 41 14.72 -6.97 -35.49
CA SER A 41 13.71 -6.26 -34.74
C SER A 41 13.95 -6.56 -33.26
N SER A 42 14.85 -5.81 -32.63
CA SER A 42 14.98 -5.79 -31.18
C SER A 42 13.76 -5.06 -30.62
N LEU A 43 12.67 -5.83 -30.45
CA LEU A 43 11.61 -5.44 -29.51
C LEU A 43 12.26 -5.36 -28.13
N PHE A 44 12.75 -4.19 -27.77
CA PHE A 44 12.90 -3.81 -26.37
C PHE A 44 11.47 -3.76 -25.79
N LEU A 45 10.96 -4.93 -25.36
CA LEU A 45 9.88 -4.95 -24.40
C LEU A 45 10.45 -4.27 -23.16
N CYS A 46 10.13 -3.00 -23.01
CA CYS A 46 10.16 -2.32 -21.72
C CYS A 46 9.12 -3.07 -20.86
N GLN A 47 9.54 -4.13 -20.20
CA GLN A 47 8.75 -4.76 -19.16
C GLN A 47 8.68 -3.72 -18.04
N ALA A 48 7.60 -2.94 -18.07
CA ALA A 48 7.16 -2.23 -16.88
C ALA A 48 7.03 -3.31 -15.80
N THR A 49 8.02 -3.37 -14.91
CA THR A 49 7.94 -4.19 -13.70
C THR A 49 6.71 -3.69 -12.96
N SER A 50 5.63 -4.46 -13.06
CA SER A 50 4.41 -4.23 -12.32
C SER A 50 4.83 -4.22 -10.85
N ALA A 51 4.96 -3.02 -10.27
CA ALA A 51 5.18 -2.86 -8.86
C ALA A 51 4.07 -3.65 -8.15
N SER A 52 4.46 -4.60 -7.30
CA SER A 52 3.52 -5.41 -6.52
C SER A 52 2.62 -4.47 -5.72
N LYS A 53 1.37 -4.46 -6.11
CA LYS A 53 0.37 -3.53 -5.61
C LYS A 53 -0.01 -3.86 -4.15
N ALA A 54 -0.20 -2.86 -3.29
CA ALA A 54 -0.76 -2.97 -1.94
C ALA A 54 -2.13 -3.69 -1.97
N ASP A 55 -2.47 -4.42 -0.93
CA ASP A 55 -3.65 -5.30 -0.94
C ASP A 55 -4.74 -4.75 -0.03
N PHE A 56 -5.30 -3.63 -0.45
CA PHE A 56 -6.52 -3.08 0.11
C PHE A 56 -7.56 -2.90 -1.01
N PRO A 57 -8.86 -2.92 -0.69
CA PRO A 57 -9.92 -2.77 -1.68
C PRO A 57 -9.80 -1.43 -2.43
N TYR A 58 -10.29 -1.41 -3.69
CA TYR A 58 -10.36 -0.18 -4.52
C TYR A 58 -9.02 0.53 -4.75
N LYS A 59 -7.94 -0.21 -4.72
CA LYS A 59 -6.59 0.32 -4.74
C LYS A 59 -6.32 1.31 -5.88
N GLU A 60 -6.75 0.99 -7.10
CA GLU A 60 -6.57 1.86 -8.26
C GLU A 60 -7.26 3.21 -8.07
N CYS A 61 -8.44 3.23 -7.44
CA CYS A 61 -9.12 4.49 -7.13
C CYS A 61 -8.33 5.33 -6.11
N PHE A 62 -7.70 4.69 -5.11
CA PHE A 62 -6.83 5.38 -4.16
C PHE A 62 -5.57 5.92 -4.82
N GLU A 63 -4.93 5.13 -5.69
CA GLU A 63 -3.72 5.54 -6.40
C GLU A 63 -3.99 6.74 -7.32
N ASN A 64 -5.03 6.66 -8.15
CA ASN A 64 -5.41 7.73 -9.05
C ASN A 64 -5.80 9.01 -8.30
N SER A 65 -6.64 8.88 -7.26
CA SER A 65 -7.05 10.06 -6.46
C SER A 65 -5.90 10.68 -5.68
N ALA A 66 -4.97 9.86 -5.17
CA ALA A 66 -3.77 10.35 -4.48
C ALA A 66 -2.85 11.13 -5.44
N GLU A 67 -2.65 10.63 -6.66
CA GLU A 67 -1.86 11.29 -7.70
C GLU A 67 -2.47 12.64 -8.11
N GLU A 68 -3.80 12.70 -8.27
CA GLU A 68 -4.52 13.93 -8.63
C GLU A 68 -4.30 15.07 -7.61
N VAL A 69 -4.23 14.74 -6.34
CA VAL A 69 -4.16 15.74 -5.26
C VAL A 69 -2.79 15.83 -4.58
N GLY A 70 -1.81 15.01 -4.97
CA GLY A 70 -0.46 15.00 -4.42
C GLY A 70 -0.36 14.44 -2.99
N LEU A 71 -1.22 13.47 -2.63
CA LEU A 71 -1.18 12.75 -1.35
C LEU A 71 -0.63 11.33 -1.54
N ASP A 72 -0.31 10.65 -0.44
CA ASP A 72 0.08 9.24 -0.45
C ASP A 72 -1.16 8.34 -0.46
N SER A 73 -1.21 7.34 -1.36
CA SER A 73 -2.35 6.42 -1.50
C SER A 73 -2.54 5.52 -0.27
N ASN A 74 -1.46 5.16 0.43
CA ASN A 74 -1.54 4.39 1.67
C ASN A 74 -2.15 5.23 2.79
N PHE A 75 -1.86 6.53 2.80
CA PHE A 75 -2.47 7.46 3.74
C PHE A 75 -3.98 7.60 3.51
N LEU A 76 -4.43 7.76 2.25
CA LEU A 76 -5.86 7.77 1.91
C LEU A 76 -6.55 6.46 2.28
N ALA A 77 -5.92 5.33 1.99
CA ALA A 77 -6.43 4.00 2.35
C ALA A 77 -6.53 3.82 3.87
N ALA A 78 -5.56 4.34 4.63
CA ALA A 78 -5.61 4.32 6.09
C ALA A 78 -6.78 5.12 6.65
N VAL A 79 -7.08 6.28 6.08
CA VAL A 79 -8.27 7.06 6.44
C VAL A 79 -9.54 6.26 6.16
N ALA A 80 -9.70 5.68 4.97
CA ALA A 80 -10.87 4.86 4.63
C ALA A 80 -11.01 3.60 5.51
N SER A 81 -9.89 2.99 5.89
CA SER A 81 -9.88 1.86 6.84
C SER A 81 -10.49 2.26 8.19
N VAL A 82 -10.12 3.43 8.70
CA VAL A 82 -10.59 3.94 10.00
C VAL A 82 -12.03 4.45 9.93
N GLU A 83 -12.42 5.10 8.82
CA GLU A 83 -13.75 5.70 8.64
C GLU A 83 -14.85 4.64 8.45
N SER A 84 -14.61 3.63 7.63
CA SER A 84 -15.64 2.68 7.22
C SER A 84 -15.21 1.21 7.21
N SER A 85 -13.95 0.90 7.54
CA SER A 85 -13.35 -0.42 7.30
C SER A 85 -13.49 -0.86 5.84
N PHE A 86 -13.33 0.08 4.91
CA PHE A 86 -13.53 -0.08 3.47
C PHE A 86 -14.95 -0.48 3.04
N ASN A 87 -15.97 -0.17 3.83
CA ASN A 87 -17.36 -0.41 3.46
C ASN A 87 -17.91 0.75 2.59
N PRO A 88 -18.19 0.53 1.29
CA PRO A 88 -18.68 1.58 0.40
C PRO A 88 -20.12 2.02 0.74
N LEU A 89 -20.88 1.18 1.44
CA LEU A 89 -22.27 1.45 1.84
C LEU A 89 -22.38 1.95 3.28
N ALA A 90 -21.26 2.33 3.91
CA ALA A 90 -21.29 2.82 5.27
C ALA A 90 -22.05 4.15 5.35
N GLU A 91 -22.91 4.24 6.36
CA GLU A 91 -23.66 5.44 6.71
C GLU A 91 -23.61 5.67 8.21
N SER A 92 -23.18 6.85 8.63
CA SER A 92 -23.15 7.22 10.03
C SER A 92 -24.47 7.91 10.45
N THR A 93 -24.78 7.88 11.73
CA THR A 93 -25.92 8.60 12.30
C THR A 93 -25.84 10.13 12.10
N SER A 94 -24.67 10.66 11.81
CA SER A 94 -24.43 12.07 11.53
C SER A 94 -24.42 12.42 10.04
N GLY A 95 -24.83 11.49 9.15
CA GLY A 95 -24.95 11.72 7.72
C GLY A 95 -23.62 11.67 6.95
N ALA A 96 -22.61 11.01 7.48
CA ALA A 96 -21.38 10.71 6.74
C ALA A 96 -21.56 9.41 5.93
N LEU A 97 -21.12 9.39 4.65
CA LEU A 97 -21.43 8.36 3.69
C LEU A 97 -20.18 7.78 3.01
N GLY A 98 -20.23 6.47 2.76
CA GLY A 98 -19.27 5.74 1.93
C GLY A 98 -17.92 5.50 2.58
N LEU A 99 -16.95 5.12 1.75
CA LEU A 99 -15.60 4.68 2.16
C LEU A 99 -14.87 5.70 3.02
N MET A 100 -14.88 6.97 2.62
CA MET A 100 -14.18 8.08 3.27
C MET A 100 -15.10 8.91 4.17
N GLN A 101 -16.34 8.45 4.43
CA GLN A 101 -17.31 9.10 5.31
C GLN A 101 -17.50 10.60 5.02
N ILE A 102 -17.83 10.93 3.77
CA ILE A 102 -18.10 12.31 3.35
C ILE A 102 -19.47 12.75 3.84
N LYS A 103 -19.53 13.90 4.52
CA LYS A 103 -20.77 14.46 5.07
C LYS A 103 -21.72 14.94 3.98
N TRP A 104 -22.94 14.39 4.01
CA TRP A 104 -24.03 14.82 3.17
C TRP A 104 -24.99 15.73 3.94
N PRO A 105 -25.49 16.83 3.34
CA PRO A 105 -25.09 17.36 2.02
C PRO A 105 -23.89 18.32 2.06
N GLN A 106 -23.43 18.76 3.22
CA GLN A 106 -22.54 19.91 3.38
C GLN A 106 -21.21 19.73 2.62
N THR A 107 -20.37 18.77 3.05
CA THR A 107 -19.06 18.57 2.43
C THR A 107 -19.19 18.04 1.00
N ALA A 108 -20.21 17.22 0.71
CA ALA A 108 -20.46 16.69 -0.62
C ALA A 108 -20.72 17.80 -1.65
N LEU A 109 -21.60 18.76 -1.32
CA LEU A 109 -21.90 19.88 -2.21
C LEU A 109 -20.69 20.81 -2.43
N GLU A 110 -19.86 21.04 -1.41
CA GLU A 110 -18.61 21.80 -1.53
C GLU A 110 -17.61 21.11 -2.49
N LEU A 111 -17.70 19.79 -2.63
CA LEU A 111 -16.87 18.97 -3.52
C LEU A 111 -17.52 18.72 -4.89
N GLY A 112 -18.67 19.33 -5.17
CA GLY A 112 -19.37 19.21 -6.43
C GLY A 112 -20.20 17.94 -6.62
N ILE A 113 -20.47 17.19 -5.54
CA ILE A 113 -21.32 16.01 -5.54
C ILE A 113 -22.74 16.45 -5.22
N THR A 114 -23.64 16.34 -6.20
CA THR A 114 -25.04 16.84 -6.09
C THR A 114 -26.04 15.75 -5.78
N GLU A 115 -25.68 14.49 -6.01
CA GLU A 115 -26.55 13.36 -5.75
C GLU A 115 -25.99 12.49 -4.61
N ARG A 116 -26.83 12.22 -3.60
CA ARG A 116 -26.44 11.43 -2.44
C ARG A 116 -25.93 10.03 -2.80
N SER A 117 -26.53 9.42 -3.83
CA SER A 117 -26.16 8.08 -4.33
C SER A 117 -24.72 8.00 -4.84
N GLU A 118 -24.15 9.07 -5.36
CA GLU A 118 -22.77 9.12 -5.85
C GLU A 118 -21.76 8.82 -4.75
N LEU A 119 -22.09 9.12 -3.49
CA LEU A 119 -21.19 8.85 -2.34
C LEU A 119 -21.09 7.37 -1.98
N PHE A 120 -21.92 6.50 -2.54
CA PHE A 120 -21.79 5.04 -2.40
C PHE A 120 -20.97 4.41 -3.53
N GLU A 121 -20.62 5.19 -4.58
CA GLU A 121 -19.71 4.76 -5.63
C GLU A 121 -18.25 4.87 -5.13
N PRO A 122 -17.50 3.75 -5.08
CA PRO A 122 -16.20 3.71 -4.44
C PRO A 122 -15.21 4.77 -4.93
N CYS A 123 -14.99 4.87 -6.24
CA CYS A 123 -14.00 5.80 -6.78
C CYS A 123 -14.42 7.26 -6.63
N THR A 124 -15.73 7.56 -6.73
CA THR A 124 -16.26 8.90 -6.50
C THR A 124 -16.07 9.33 -5.05
N ASN A 125 -16.37 8.45 -4.10
CA ASN A 125 -16.21 8.72 -2.66
C ASN A 125 -14.72 8.89 -2.28
N ILE A 126 -13.84 8.05 -2.79
CA ILE A 126 -12.39 8.14 -2.56
C ILE A 126 -11.84 9.45 -3.10
N ARG A 127 -12.20 9.83 -4.34
CA ARG A 127 -11.78 11.10 -4.94
C ARG A 127 -12.26 12.31 -4.12
N ALA A 128 -13.52 12.29 -3.67
CA ALA A 128 -14.06 13.33 -2.80
C ALA A 128 -13.29 13.44 -1.49
N GLY A 129 -13.02 12.30 -0.83
CA GLY A 129 -12.24 12.26 0.41
C GLY A 129 -10.81 12.74 0.23
N ALA A 130 -10.16 12.35 -0.86
CA ALA A 130 -8.81 12.79 -1.21
C ALA A 130 -8.76 14.31 -1.43
N GLN A 131 -9.69 14.87 -2.19
CA GLN A 131 -9.80 16.31 -2.43
C GLN A 131 -10.06 17.07 -1.12
N TYR A 132 -10.97 16.59 -0.29
CA TYR A 132 -11.25 17.20 1.00
C TYR A 132 -10.03 17.21 1.92
N LEU A 133 -9.33 16.07 2.01
CA LEU A 133 -8.12 15.95 2.83
C LEU A 133 -6.97 16.83 2.30
N ALA A 134 -6.83 16.95 0.98
CA ALA A 134 -5.87 17.85 0.36
C ALA A 134 -6.16 19.32 0.68
N ASN A 135 -7.44 19.74 0.62
CA ASN A 135 -7.88 21.09 1.00
C ASN A 135 -7.55 21.39 2.47
N LEU A 136 -7.78 20.42 3.35
CA LEU A 136 -7.42 20.54 4.77
C LEU A 136 -5.91 20.61 4.96
N SER A 137 -5.14 19.80 4.22
CA SER A 137 -3.68 19.81 4.28
C SER A 137 -3.08 21.14 3.83
N ALA A 138 -3.64 21.73 2.79
CA ALA A 138 -3.25 23.06 2.33
C ALA A 138 -3.60 24.16 3.35
N ARG A 139 -4.77 24.03 4.01
CA ARG A 139 -5.24 25.00 5.00
C ARG A 139 -4.43 24.99 6.29
N PHE A 140 -4.10 23.81 6.82
CA PHE A 140 -3.49 23.66 8.14
C PHE A 140 -1.98 23.45 8.10
N ASN A 141 -1.42 23.13 6.94
CA ASN A 141 0.02 22.82 6.74
C ASN A 141 0.59 21.85 7.79
N SER A 142 -0.24 20.93 8.28
CA SER A 142 0.09 19.95 9.31
C SER A 142 -0.80 18.72 9.14
N LYS A 143 -0.19 17.55 8.94
CA LYS A 143 -0.90 16.27 8.81
C LYS A 143 -1.80 16.01 10.02
N LEU A 144 -1.33 16.29 11.22
CA LEU A 144 -2.10 16.05 12.46
C LEU A 144 -3.30 16.99 12.58
N LEU A 145 -3.13 18.29 12.28
CA LEU A 145 -4.23 19.25 12.29
C LEU A 145 -5.23 18.97 11.16
N SER A 146 -4.76 18.52 9.99
CA SER A 146 -5.63 18.13 8.87
C SER A 146 -6.50 16.93 9.23
N LEU A 147 -5.94 15.91 9.87
CA LEU A 147 -6.69 14.77 10.38
C LEU A 147 -7.68 15.17 11.49
N ALA A 148 -7.26 16.04 12.41
CA ALA A 148 -8.18 16.58 13.42
C ALA A 148 -9.34 17.33 12.76
N ALA A 149 -9.06 18.15 11.74
CA ALA A 149 -10.06 18.91 11.00
C ALA A 149 -10.97 18.02 10.15
N TYR A 150 -10.46 16.94 9.61
CA TYR A 150 -11.26 15.93 8.92
C TYR A 150 -12.30 15.30 9.85
N HIS A 151 -11.88 14.94 11.06
CA HIS A 151 -12.73 14.28 12.06
C HIS A 151 -13.70 15.25 12.76
N GLU A 152 -13.25 16.45 13.17
CA GLU A 152 -14.02 17.39 14.00
C GLU A 152 -14.63 18.56 13.21
N GLY A 153 -14.21 18.74 11.97
CA GLY A 153 -14.55 19.86 11.12
C GLY A 153 -13.54 21.01 11.18
N PRO A 154 -13.26 21.62 10.02
CA PRO A 154 -12.20 22.63 9.85
C PRO A 154 -12.48 23.95 10.60
N THR A 155 -13.73 24.29 10.85
CA THR A 155 -14.11 25.51 11.60
C THR A 155 -13.69 25.41 13.05
N LYS A 156 -13.92 24.26 13.69
CA LYS A 156 -13.56 24.03 15.09
C LYS A 156 -12.03 24.07 15.26
N ILE A 157 -11.30 23.29 14.47
CA ILE A 157 -9.84 23.22 14.54
C ILE A 157 -9.19 24.57 14.19
N GLY A 158 -9.70 25.28 13.19
CA GLY A 158 -9.18 26.58 12.81
C GLY A 158 -9.39 27.68 13.88
N ARG A 159 -10.42 27.53 14.70
CA ARG A 159 -10.70 28.46 15.81
C ARG A 159 -9.85 28.15 17.04
N GLU A 160 -9.70 26.90 17.38
CA GLU A 160 -8.98 26.43 18.56
C GLU A 160 -7.47 26.35 18.35
N ASN A 161 -7.03 26.20 17.11
CA ASN A 161 -5.63 25.94 16.68
C ASN A 161 -4.95 24.86 17.54
N SER A 162 -5.71 23.86 17.95
CA SER A 162 -5.28 22.76 18.81
C SER A 162 -5.95 21.46 18.43
N ILE A 163 -5.37 20.33 18.87
CA ILE A 163 -5.93 18.99 18.63
C ILE A 163 -6.76 18.60 19.86
N PRO A 164 -8.10 18.44 19.72
CA PRO A 164 -8.95 17.94 20.80
C PRO A 164 -8.57 16.51 21.20
N LYS A 165 -8.77 16.16 22.49
CA LYS A 165 -8.41 14.81 23.01
C LYS A 165 -9.07 13.68 22.24
N GLN A 166 -10.32 13.83 21.82
CA GLN A 166 -11.03 12.82 21.01
C GLN A 166 -10.38 12.62 19.65
N SER A 167 -9.84 13.68 19.03
CA SER A 167 -9.13 13.58 17.75
C SER A 167 -7.80 12.86 17.86
N VAL A 168 -7.15 12.87 19.03
CA VAL A 168 -5.88 12.15 19.25
C VAL A 168 -6.05 10.66 19.00
N ILE A 169 -7.13 10.05 19.51
CA ILE A 169 -7.42 8.62 19.29
C ILE A 169 -7.67 8.31 17.81
N TYR A 170 -8.38 9.18 17.12
CA TYR A 170 -8.63 9.06 15.68
C TYR A 170 -7.32 9.15 14.89
N ILE A 171 -6.52 10.17 15.16
CA ILE A 171 -5.22 10.38 14.50
C ILE A 171 -4.30 9.17 14.73
N GLU A 172 -4.22 8.68 15.97
CA GLU A 172 -3.42 7.49 16.29
C GLU A 172 -3.86 6.28 15.47
N LYS A 173 -5.17 6.04 15.35
CA LYS A 173 -5.71 4.94 14.52
C LYS A 173 -5.28 5.08 13.06
N VAL A 174 -5.44 6.27 12.46
CA VAL A 174 -5.07 6.52 11.06
C VAL A 174 -3.57 6.31 10.82
N LEU A 175 -2.72 6.90 11.66
CA LEU A 175 -1.27 6.77 11.53
C LEU A 175 -0.80 5.32 11.72
N ARG A 176 -1.45 4.58 12.61
CA ARG A 176 -1.18 3.15 12.79
C ARG A 176 -1.59 2.34 11.57
N GLU A 177 -2.78 2.56 10.99
CA GLU A 177 -3.22 1.87 9.78
C GLU A 177 -2.32 2.21 8.58
N GLU A 178 -1.92 3.46 8.41
CA GLU A 178 -0.97 3.87 7.37
C GLU A 178 0.35 3.11 7.49
N PHE A 179 0.92 3.05 8.70
CA PHE A 179 2.13 2.29 8.96
C PHE A 179 1.95 0.79 8.63
N LEU A 180 0.81 0.19 9.00
CA LEU A 180 0.53 -1.22 8.72
C LEU A 180 0.41 -1.50 7.22
N ILE A 181 -0.25 -0.63 6.47
CA ILE A 181 -0.38 -0.73 5.02
C ILE A 181 1.00 -0.61 4.36
N GLN A 182 1.81 0.37 4.76
CA GLN A 182 3.16 0.56 4.24
C GLN A 182 4.08 -0.64 4.54
N ALA A 183 4.06 -1.13 5.79
CA ALA A 183 4.83 -2.31 6.18
C ALA A 183 4.43 -3.55 5.38
N SER A 184 3.12 -3.78 5.20
CA SER A 184 2.61 -4.88 4.36
C SER A 184 3.09 -4.78 2.92
N ASN A 185 3.12 -3.57 2.34
CA ASN A 185 3.59 -3.35 0.98
C ASN A 185 5.07 -3.61 0.80
N GLU A 186 5.89 -3.17 1.76
CA GLU A 186 7.34 -3.44 1.74
C GLU A 186 7.64 -4.95 1.85
N LEU A 187 6.90 -5.67 2.67
CA LEU A 187 7.04 -7.11 2.81
C LEU A 187 6.70 -7.88 1.52
N LYS A 188 5.63 -7.47 0.84
CA LYS A 188 5.23 -8.07 -0.45
C LYS A 188 6.29 -7.87 -1.54
N LYS A 189 6.95 -6.70 -1.55
CA LYS A 189 8.03 -6.42 -2.51
C LYS A 189 9.24 -7.34 -2.33
N ARG A 190 9.55 -7.72 -1.08
CA ARG A 190 10.75 -8.51 -0.78
C ARG A 190 10.58 -10.01 -1.01
N GLY A 191 9.39 -10.58 -0.81
CA GLY A 191 9.09 -11.99 -1.12
C GLY A 191 9.99 -13.02 -0.43
N THR A 192 10.65 -12.63 0.68
CA THR A 192 11.65 -13.45 1.38
C THR A 192 11.17 -13.84 2.77
N CYS A 193 11.54 -15.04 3.20
CA CYS A 193 11.43 -15.46 4.60
C CYS A 193 12.70 -15.03 5.35
N ASP A 194 12.85 -13.73 5.59
CA ASP A 194 13.99 -13.19 6.32
C ASP A 194 13.56 -12.68 7.70
N LEU A 195 14.14 -13.26 8.74
CA LEU A 195 13.88 -12.87 10.13
C LEU A 195 14.34 -11.45 10.45
N LEU A 196 15.40 -10.97 9.78
CA LEU A 196 15.87 -9.60 9.93
C LEU A 196 14.83 -8.59 9.46
N ASP A 197 14.06 -8.93 8.41
CA ASP A 197 12.94 -8.11 7.95
C ASP A 197 11.85 -8.02 9.03
N LEU A 198 11.48 -9.13 9.66
CA LEU A 198 10.51 -9.15 10.75
C LEU A 198 10.99 -8.33 11.95
N GLN A 199 12.24 -8.49 12.36
CA GLN A 199 12.82 -7.71 13.45
C GLN A 199 12.82 -6.21 13.14
N SER A 200 13.28 -5.83 11.95
CA SER A 200 13.30 -4.44 11.50
C SER A 200 11.90 -3.79 11.51
N LEU A 201 10.89 -4.51 11.08
CA LEU A 201 9.51 -4.03 11.04
C LEU A 201 8.90 -3.90 12.43
N THR A 202 9.14 -4.89 13.31
CA THR A 202 8.60 -4.89 14.67
C THR A 202 9.31 -3.89 15.58
N GLN A 203 10.58 -3.58 15.35
CA GLN A 203 11.32 -2.54 16.09
C GLN A 203 10.78 -1.13 15.83
N LYS A 204 10.22 -0.87 14.64
CA LYS A 204 9.62 0.43 14.29
C LYS A 204 8.28 0.68 14.98
N THR A 205 7.69 -0.34 15.59
CA THR A 205 6.39 -0.25 16.27
C THR A 205 6.57 -0.36 17.77
N HIS A 206 6.12 0.66 18.49
CA HIS A 206 6.16 0.66 19.96
C HIS A 206 4.90 0.04 20.60
N HIS A 207 3.79 -0.05 19.86
CA HIS A 207 2.53 -0.57 20.37
C HIS A 207 2.41 -2.08 20.18
N PRO A 208 2.12 -2.88 21.25
CA PRO A 208 2.11 -4.36 21.21
C PRO A 208 1.15 -4.93 20.16
N ILE A 209 -0.08 -4.39 20.06
CA ILE A 209 -1.09 -4.85 19.09
C ILE A 209 -0.63 -4.57 17.64
N ALA A 210 0.00 -3.43 17.40
CA ALA A 210 0.55 -3.12 16.07
C ALA A 210 1.71 -4.05 15.72
N LYS A 211 2.58 -4.39 16.67
CA LYS A 211 3.63 -5.41 16.48
C LYS A 211 3.05 -6.75 16.07
N LEU A 212 2.02 -7.22 16.76
CA LEU A 212 1.36 -8.49 16.46
C LEU A 212 0.77 -8.48 15.05
N LYS A 213 0.04 -7.42 14.70
CA LYS A 213 -0.58 -7.31 13.36
C LYS A 213 0.48 -7.30 12.25
N VAL A 214 1.56 -6.53 12.39
CA VAL A 214 2.68 -6.50 11.45
C VAL A 214 3.32 -7.88 11.30
N ALA A 215 3.60 -8.55 12.42
CA ALA A 215 4.21 -9.87 12.42
C ALA A 215 3.30 -10.93 11.79
N SER A 216 1.99 -10.91 12.11
CA SER A 216 1.00 -11.83 11.55
C SER A 216 0.81 -11.60 10.03
N ASP A 217 0.75 -10.36 9.57
CA ASP A 217 0.63 -10.03 8.16
C ASP A 217 1.90 -10.40 7.38
N TRP A 218 3.08 -10.12 7.95
CA TRP A 218 4.35 -10.61 7.40
C TRP A 218 4.35 -12.12 7.26
N PHE A 219 3.97 -12.84 8.31
CA PHE A 219 3.95 -14.30 8.31
C PHE A 219 2.99 -14.85 7.26
N ARG A 220 1.76 -14.36 7.17
CA ARG A 220 0.77 -14.80 6.19
C ARG A 220 1.27 -14.66 4.75
N GLN A 221 2.08 -13.65 4.47
CA GLN A 221 2.64 -13.41 3.13
C GLN A 221 3.92 -14.19 2.87
N SER A 222 4.78 -14.34 3.88
CA SER A 222 6.13 -14.89 3.72
C SER A 222 6.24 -16.39 3.98
N HIS A 223 5.29 -17.01 4.71
CA HIS A 223 5.40 -18.40 5.17
C HIS A 223 5.51 -19.42 4.02
N ILE A 224 4.96 -19.12 2.84
CA ILE A 224 5.08 -19.98 1.66
C ILE A 224 6.53 -20.11 1.18
N PHE A 225 7.33 -19.05 1.36
CA PHE A 225 8.75 -19.02 1.01
C PHE A 225 9.65 -19.54 2.13
N CYS A 226 9.10 -19.74 3.34
CA CYS A 226 9.86 -20.21 4.49
C CYS A 226 10.13 -21.72 4.39
N SER A 227 11.39 -22.13 4.47
CA SER A 227 11.72 -23.54 4.68
C SER A 227 11.31 -24.00 6.09
N THR A 228 11.13 -25.33 6.27
CA THR A 228 10.82 -25.89 7.61
C THR A 228 11.83 -25.49 8.68
N PRO A 229 13.17 -25.55 8.43
CA PRO A 229 14.15 -25.06 9.40
C PRO A 229 13.96 -23.58 9.79
N LYS A 230 13.69 -22.72 8.83
CA LYS A 230 13.45 -21.28 9.08
C LYS A 230 12.16 -21.04 9.90
N LEU A 231 11.11 -21.82 9.66
CA LEU A 231 9.89 -21.75 10.46
C LEU A 231 10.12 -22.19 11.92
N LEU A 232 10.96 -23.22 12.12
CA LEU A 232 11.34 -23.66 13.48
C LEU A 232 12.21 -22.61 14.18
N ASP A 233 13.13 -21.99 13.47
CA ASP A 233 13.97 -20.92 13.98
C ASP A 233 13.12 -19.70 14.36
N LEU A 234 12.20 -19.27 13.50
CA LEU A 234 11.24 -18.21 13.80
C LEU A 234 10.42 -18.52 15.07
N ARG A 235 9.92 -19.74 15.20
CA ARG A 235 9.17 -20.17 16.38
C ARG A 235 9.99 -20.02 17.66
N ASN A 236 11.27 -20.35 17.63
CA ASN A 236 12.15 -20.28 18.78
C ASN A 236 12.53 -18.84 19.15
N GLN A 237 12.66 -17.95 18.15
CA GLN A 237 13.01 -16.52 18.35
C GLN A 237 11.81 -15.63 18.66
N LEU A 238 10.59 -16.11 18.51
CA LEU A 238 9.36 -15.34 18.80
C LEU A 238 9.36 -14.65 20.18
N PRO A 239 9.82 -15.28 21.27
CA PRO A 239 9.85 -14.63 22.57
C PRO A 239 10.64 -13.33 22.61
N GLU A 240 11.75 -13.27 21.89
CA GLU A 240 12.61 -12.07 21.82
C GLU A 240 11.99 -10.98 20.93
N ILE A 241 11.35 -11.38 19.83
CA ILE A 241 10.78 -10.45 18.85
C ILE A 241 9.52 -9.76 19.39
N MET A 242 8.65 -10.49 20.08
CA MET A 242 7.30 -10.03 20.44
C MET A 242 7.15 -9.48 21.86
N GLY A 243 7.99 -9.89 22.80
CA GLY A 243 8.04 -9.35 24.17
C GLY A 243 6.90 -9.73 25.11
N THR A 244 5.63 -9.78 24.67
CA THR A 244 4.44 -10.05 25.52
C THR A 244 3.80 -11.41 25.27
N ALA A 245 3.14 -11.99 26.30
CA ALA A 245 2.59 -13.36 26.24
C ALA A 245 1.40 -13.48 25.26
N ASP A 246 0.50 -12.50 25.25
CA ASP A 246 -0.74 -12.58 24.46
C ASP A 246 -0.48 -12.46 22.95
N ALA A 247 0.48 -11.62 22.55
CA ALA A 247 0.88 -11.47 21.15
C ALA A 247 1.57 -12.72 20.59
N LYS A 248 2.16 -13.58 21.45
CA LYS A 248 2.82 -14.80 21.02
C LYS A 248 1.84 -15.88 20.56
N GLY A 249 0.65 -15.94 21.17
CA GLY A 249 -0.31 -17.03 20.96
C GLY A 249 -0.78 -17.13 19.51
N GLU A 250 -1.25 -16.04 18.93
CA GLU A 250 -1.76 -16.01 17.55
C GLU A 250 -0.67 -16.34 16.53
N LEU A 251 0.48 -15.69 16.62
CA LEU A 251 1.58 -15.90 15.67
C LEU A 251 2.17 -17.31 15.81
N LEU A 252 2.28 -17.83 17.03
CA LEU A 252 2.72 -19.21 17.30
C LEU A 252 1.76 -20.22 16.66
N GLN A 253 0.45 -19.98 16.75
CA GLN A 253 -0.56 -20.83 16.11
C GLN A 253 -0.44 -20.81 14.59
N LEU A 254 -0.23 -19.63 13.98
CA LEU A 254 0.01 -19.51 12.54
C LEU A 254 1.25 -20.30 12.09
N ILE A 255 2.35 -20.22 12.84
CA ILE A 255 3.59 -20.95 12.54
C ILE A 255 3.38 -22.45 12.67
N ASN A 256 2.73 -22.92 13.73
CA ASN A 256 2.46 -24.34 13.94
C ASN A 256 1.56 -24.90 12.82
N ASN A 257 0.53 -24.17 12.40
CA ASN A 257 -0.34 -24.56 11.27
C ASN A 257 0.46 -24.67 9.96
N ALA A 258 1.38 -23.74 9.70
CA ALA A 258 2.24 -23.78 8.52
C ALA A 258 3.22 -24.97 8.55
N LEU A 259 3.79 -25.30 9.72
CA LEU A 259 4.65 -26.46 9.92
C LEU A 259 3.89 -27.77 9.69
N GLN A 260 2.68 -27.89 10.22
CA GLN A 260 1.81 -29.05 10.02
C GLN A 260 1.49 -29.25 8.55
N LYS A 261 1.07 -28.20 7.85
CA LYS A 261 0.75 -28.25 6.41
C LYS A 261 1.95 -28.71 5.56
N LYS A 262 3.17 -28.27 5.91
CA LYS A 262 4.39 -28.73 5.23
C LYS A 262 4.73 -30.18 5.50
N SER A 263 4.43 -30.70 6.69
CA SER A 263 4.61 -32.12 7.02
C SER A 263 3.63 -33.01 6.24
N GLU A 264 2.36 -32.58 6.13
CA GLU A 264 1.33 -33.31 5.38
C GLU A 264 1.65 -33.38 3.87
N THR A 265 2.15 -32.27 3.30
CA THR A 265 2.57 -32.22 1.88
C THR A 265 3.76 -33.13 1.63
N LYS A 266 4.71 -33.23 2.54
CA LYS A 266 5.87 -34.13 2.45
C LYS A 266 5.43 -35.59 2.52
N ASN A 267 4.49 -35.93 3.38
CA ASN A 267 3.96 -37.29 3.51
C ASN A 267 3.16 -37.72 2.27
N LYS A 268 2.39 -36.79 1.66
CA LYS A 268 1.66 -37.07 0.40
C LYS A 268 2.59 -37.26 -0.79
N ALA A 269 3.71 -36.54 -0.86
CA ALA A 269 4.71 -36.67 -1.92
C ALA A 269 5.57 -37.96 -1.81
N GLY A 270 5.61 -38.59 -0.64
CA GLY A 270 6.32 -39.83 -0.39
C GLY A 270 5.52 -41.13 -0.72
N VAL A 271 4.24 -40.99 -1.02
CA VAL A 271 3.41 -42.14 -1.46
C VAL A 271 3.47 -42.20 -2.99
N LEU A 272 4.41 -42.95 -3.53
CA LEU A 272 4.40 -43.34 -4.94
C LEU A 272 3.10 -44.12 -5.23
N PRO A 273 2.39 -43.81 -6.33
CA PRO A 273 1.26 -44.64 -6.76
C PRO A 273 1.78 -46.06 -7.06
N PRO A 274 0.98 -47.10 -6.72
CA PRO A 274 1.39 -48.47 -7.02
C PRO A 274 1.65 -48.60 -8.51
N ALA A 275 2.79 -49.25 -8.87
CA ALA A 275 3.18 -49.55 -10.26
C ALA A 275 2.00 -50.27 -10.95
N LEU A 276 1.60 -49.76 -12.12
CA LEU A 276 0.62 -50.43 -12.98
C LEU A 276 1.14 -51.82 -13.33
N PRO A 277 0.31 -52.86 -13.29
CA PRO A 277 0.73 -54.18 -13.70
C PRO A 277 1.05 -54.17 -15.19
N SER A 278 2.27 -54.65 -15.54
CA SER A 278 2.70 -54.86 -16.92
C SER A 278 1.79 -55.91 -17.55
N SER A 279 1.05 -55.54 -18.57
CA SER A 279 0.36 -56.45 -19.51
C SER A 279 1.29 -56.96 -20.58
#